data_5660ab2e6c1b202b28e02d18ce348ec3
#
_entry.id   5660ab2e6c1b202b28e02d18ce348ec3
#
_cell.length_a   1.000
_cell.length_b   1.000
_cell.length_c   1.000
_cell.angle_alpha   90.00
_cell.angle_beta   90.00
_cell.angle_gamma   90.00
#
_symmetry.space_group_name_H-M   'P 1'
#
loop_
_entity.id
_entity.type
_entity.pdbx_description
1 polymer ?
#
loop_
_entity_poly.entity_id
_entity_poly.type
_entity_poly.pdbx_seq_one_letter_code
_entity_poly.pdbx_strand_id
1 'polypeptide(L)'
;MILDEANKLVGAEKVDTTSDVSTGIDNALTAVLSNSRVDRKSVAAVMFGTTHCTNAIVERKNLAHVGLLRIGKPATMGIRPLYSLPKDLRAAIGDTWEVIHGGNEFDGREIWPLDEEEARRAAERFRKEGVEAAAVSAVFSPVSATHEKRAREILAGVLGKDVQITLSHEIASIGLLERENATALNAALVKVANTAFDGFVRSVKTSGLDKANIFLTQNDGTLMNVTYAKNYPVKTIASGPTNSMRGAAFLTGLTDGIIIDIGGTTTLVGAVVKGFPRESSVAVEIGGARTNFRMPDLLAVSCGGGTVVTMEGDQVRVGPQSVGFRIAKESVAWGGKTLTTTDVSLGLGKAKVDDPSCDPERVKKLLSEDILKKALDTIVSIVEDSVDRVKTSAQPVPVVLVGGGGIIIPPEYYPRFRGAQRVDRPPHFQYANAMGAAIAQASGEVDKIFELEKSSREEVLQRAKDLAAEDAVKAGADPGSVEIVEVEEIPLSYLPGVAIRVRAKAIGRLKI
;
A
#
# COMPACT_ATOMS: atom_id res chain seq x y z
N MET A 1 -6.07 -14.75 11.02
CA MET A 1 -5.48 -14.64 12.37
C MET A 1 -6.48 -13.97 13.29
N ILE A 2 -6.53 -14.40 14.55
CA ILE A 2 -7.35 -13.80 15.61
C ILE A 2 -6.43 -13.42 16.77
N LEU A 3 -6.56 -12.19 17.25
CA LEU A 3 -5.89 -11.69 18.45
C LEU A 3 -6.93 -11.38 19.53
N ASP A 4 -6.53 -11.48 20.79
CA ASP A 4 -7.31 -10.96 21.92
C ASP A 4 -7.04 -9.46 22.15
N GLU A 5 -7.73 -8.86 23.12
CA GLU A 5 -7.60 -7.43 23.47
C GLU A 5 -6.17 -7.03 23.91
N ALA A 6 -5.36 -7.99 24.34
CA ALA A 6 -3.95 -7.80 24.70
C ALA A 6 -3.00 -8.04 23.51
N ASN A 7 -3.54 -8.17 22.30
CA ASN A 7 -2.81 -8.53 21.06
C ASN A 7 -2.10 -9.89 21.13
N LYS A 8 -2.58 -10.81 21.96
CA LYS A 8 -2.06 -12.17 22.02
C LYS A 8 -2.73 -13.03 20.96
N LEU A 9 -1.94 -13.89 20.31
CA LEU A 9 -2.43 -14.80 19.27
C LEU A 9 -3.39 -15.85 19.89
N VAL A 10 -4.62 -15.88 19.40
CA VAL A 10 -5.65 -16.88 19.72
C VAL A 10 -5.73 -17.96 18.66
N GLY A 11 -5.62 -17.59 17.38
CA GLY A 11 -5.64 -18.54 16.28
C GLY A 11 -5.09 -17.94 14.99
N ALA A 12 -4.49 -18.77 14.15
CA ALA A 12 -3.99 -18.37 12.85
C ALA A 12 -4.16 -19.52 11.84
N GLU A 13 -4.63 -19.17 10.66
CA GLU A 13 -4.79 -20.10 9.54
C GLU A 13 -4.23 -19.51 8.27
N LYS A 14 -3.75 -20.37 7.40
CA LYS A 14 -3.30 -20.04 6.07
C LYS A 14 -4.00 -20.95 5.08
N VAL A 15 -4.68 -20.38 4.12
CA VAL A 15 -5.40 -21.12 3.08
C VAL A 15 -4.80 -20.83 1.71
N ASP A 16 -5.07 -21.72 0.76
CA ASP A 16 -4.62 -21.54 -0.61
C ASP A 16 -5.27 -20.34 -1.25
N THR A 17 -4.52 -19.65 -2.10
CA THR A 17 -5.04 -18.54 -2.91
C THR A 17 -6.02 -19.11 -3.95
N THR A 18 -7.23 -18.56 -3.98
CA THR A 18 -8.26 -18.89 -4.96
C THR A 18 -8.28 -17.88 -6.10
N SER A 19 -8.83 -18.28 -7.26
CA SER A 19 -9.03 -17.37 -8.40
C SER A 19 -10.05 -16.27 -8.09
N ASP A 20 -11.04 -16.58 -7.24
CA ASP A 20 -11.96 -15.61 -6.66
C ASP A 20 -11.55 -15.29 -5.21
N VAL A 21 -11.23 -14.03 -4.98
CA VAL A 21 -10.72 -13.57 -3.69
C VAL A 21 -11.76 -13.69 -2.57
N SER A 22 -13.03 -13.50 -2.86
CA SER A 22 -14.10 -13.62 -1.86
C SER A 22 -14.14 -15.03 -1.30
N THR A 23 -14.05 -16.06 -2.15
CA THR A 23 -13.97 -17.46 -1.73
C THR A 23 -12.75 -17.73 -0.85
N GLY A 24 -11.59 -17.16 -1.18
CA GLY A 24 -10.37 -17.28 -0.35
C GLY A 24 -10.55 -16.66 1.04
N ILE A 25 -11.22 -15.52 1.12
CA ILE A 25 -11.53 -14.85 2.39
C ILE A 25 -12.52 -15.70 3.22
N ASP A 26 -13.59 -16.19 2.62
CA ASP A 26 -14.59 -17.02 3.28
C ASP A 26 -13.95 -18.30 3.85
N ASN A 27 -13.07 -18.94 3.07
CA ASN A 27 -12.33 -20.11 3.50
C ASN A 27 -11.42 -19.79 4.70
N ALA A 28 -10.68 -18.68 4.64
CA ALA A 28 -9.77 -18.26 5.71
C ALA A 28 -10.53 -17.91 7.01
N LEU A 29 -11.63 -17.14 6.90
CA LEU A 29 -12.50 -16.82 8.04
C LEU A 29 -13.11 -18.06 8.65
N THR A 30 -13.66 -18.95 7.83
CA THR A 30 -14.27 -20.22 8.29
C THR A 30 -13.24 -21.09 9.01
N ALA A 31 -12.05 -21.27 8.43
CA ALA A 31 -11.00 -22.08 9.02
C ALA A 31 -10.54 -21.52 10.37
N VAL A 32 -10.21 -20.23 10.43
CA VAL A 32 -9.69 -19.63 11.66
C VAL A 32 -10.74 -19.58 12.78
N LEU A 33 -12.01 -19.29 12.46
CA LEU A 33 -13.10 -19.27 13.44
C LEU A 33 -13.42 -20.66 13.98
N SER A 34 -13.41 -21.67 13.11
CA SER A 34 -13.69 -23.05 13.51
C SER A 34 -12.57 -23.64 14.38
N ASN A 35 -11.32 -23.42 14.01
CA ASN A 35 -10.16 -23.99 14.69
C ASN A 35 -9.85 -23.28 16.01
N SER A 36 -10.05 -21.95 16.08
CA SER A 36 -9.83 -21.18 17.32
C SER A 36 -10.93 -21.33 18.37
N ARG A 37 -12.14 -21.82 17.97
CA ARG A 37 -13.33 -21.93 18.83
C ARG A 37 -13.74 -20.59 19.48
N VAL A 38 -13.41 -19.47 18.87
CA VAL A 38 -13.79 -18.13 19.35
C VAL A 38 -15.29 -17.91 19.16
N ASP A 39 -15.95 -17.34 20.15
CA ASP A 39 -17.34 -16.90 20.01
C ASP A 39 -17.40 -15.77 18.97
N ARG A 40 -18.13 -16.00 17.88
CA ARG A 40 -18.28 -15.01 16.79
C ARG A 40 -18.85 -13.68 17.27
N LYS A 41 -19.66 -13.69 18.33
CA LYS A 41 -20.24 -12.48 18.93
C LYS A 41 -19.21 -11.62 19.68
N SER A 42 -18.08 -12.20 20.07
CA SER A 42 -17.00 -11.47 20.73
C SER A 42 -15.99 -10.84 19.75
N VAL A 43 -16.13 -11.12 18.45
CA VAL A 43 -15.27 -10.49 17.44
C VAL A 43 -15.72 -9.05 17.23
N ALA A 44 -14.91 -8.11 17.68
CA ALA A 44 -15.21 -6.68 17.65
C ALA A 44 -14.86 -6.02 16.31
N ALA A 45 -13.80 -6.50 15.64
CA ALA A 45 -13.36 -5.93 14.37
C ALA A 45 -12.74 -6.99 13.44
N VAL A 46 -12.83 -6.74 12.13
CA VAL A 46 -12.18 -7.53 11.07
C VAL A 46 -11.36 -6.58 10.19
N MET A 47 -10.08 -6.88 10.01
CA MET A 47 -9.14 -6.08 9.24
C MET A 47 -8.72 -6.81 7.97
N PHE A 48 -8.75 -6.10 6.85
CA PHE A 48 -8.36 -6.63 5.54
C PHE A 48 -7.15 -5.89 4.98
N GLY A 49 -6.10 -6.64 4.65
CA GLY A 49 -5.10 -6.20 3.67
C GLY A 49 -5.53 -6.63 2.27
N THR A 50 -5.33 -5.78 1.25
CA THR A 50 -5.80 -6.07 -0.10
C THR A 50 -4.81 -5.60 -1.16
N THR A 51 -4.73 -6.34 -2.27
CA THR A 51 -3.95 -5.99 -3.46
C THR A 51 -4.82 -5.64 -4.66
N HIS A 52 -6.16 -5.61 -4.53
CA HIS A 52 -7.09 -5.38 -5.64
C HIS A 52 -6.80 -4.09 -6.40
N CYS A 53 -6.61 -2.98 -5.67
CA CYS A 53 -6.33 -1.68 -6.29
C CYS A 53 -4.98 -1.66 -7.00
N THR A 54 -3.95 -2.25 -6.40
CA THR A 54 -2.63 -2.38 -7.03
C THR A 54 -2.71 -3.20 -8.31
N ASN A 55 -3.35 -4.37 -8.24
CA ASN A 55 -3.49 -5.27 -9.39
C ASN A 55 -4.29 -4.63 -10.52
N ALA A 56 -5.39 -3.93 -10.21
CA ALA A 56 -6.20 -3.25 -11.22
C ALA A 56 -5.38 -2.22 -12.01
N ILE A 57 -4.53 -1.44 -11.34
CA ILE A 57 -3.64 -0.48 -12.00
C ILE A 57 -2.57 -1.21 -12.81
N VAL A 58 -1.89 -2.22 -12.26
CA VAL A 58 -0.79 -2.93 -12.95
C VAL A 58 -1.30 -3.69 -14.16
N GLU A 59 -2.47 -4.34 -14.05
CA GLU A 59 -3.07 -5.13 -15.12
C GLU A 59 -3.92 -4.32 -16.09
N ARG A 60 -4.18 -3.01 -15.81
CA ARG A 60 -5.07 -2.14 -16.61
C ARG A 60 -6.48 -2.69 -16.74
N LYS A 61 -7.01 -3.32 -15.68
CA LYS A 61 -8.31 -3.99 -15.72
C LYS A 61 -9.30 -3.40 -14.72
N ASN A 62 -10.57 -3.39 -15.09
CA ASN A 62 -11.69 -2.95 -14.25
C ASN A 62 -11.57 -1.51 -13.72
N LEU A 63 -10.78 -0.68 -14.37
CA LEU A 63 -10.66 0.73 -14.05
C LEU A 63 -11.87 1.49 -14.57
N ALA A 64 -12.33 2.48 -13.81
CA ALA A 64 -13.41 3.35 -14.23
C ALA A 64 -12.95 4.33 -15.34
N HIS A 65 -13.86 4.70 -16.24
CA HIS A 65 -13.64 5.80 -17.19
C HIS A 65 -13.66 7.12 -16.43
N VAL A 66 -12.53 7.83 -16.43
CA VAL A 66 -12.32 9.06 -15.64
C VAL A 66 -12.45 10.30 -16.50
N GLY A 67 -13.27 11.26 -16.06
CA GLY A 67 -13.26 12.64 -16.56
C GLY A 67 -12.39 13.51 -15.65
N LEU A 68 -11.29 14.05 -16.19
CA LEU A 68 -10.39 14.93 -15.43
C LEU A 68 -10.67 16.39 -15.74
N LEU A 69 -10.99 17.17 -14.70
CA LEU A 69 -11.09 18.61 -14.75
C LEU A 69 -9.86 19.26 -14.11
N ARG A 70 -9.04 19.94 -14.91
CA ARG A 70 -7.95 20.77 -14.40
C ARG A 70 -8.39 22.23 -14.34
N ILE A 71 -8.29 22.84 -13.17
CA ILE A 71 -8.56 24.27 -12.94
C ILE A 71 -7.23 25.01 -12.92
N GLY A 72 -6.88 25.68 -14.02
CA GLY A 72 -5.53 26.24 -14.15
C GLY A 72 -5.25 27.01 -15.45
N LYS A 73 -6.26 27.45 -16.21
CA LYS A 73 -6.06 28.42 -17.28
C LYS A 73 -5.78 29.80 -16.69
N PRO A 74 -4.92 30.59 -17.34
CA PRO A 74 -4.07 30.22 -18.48
C PRO A 74 -2.76 29.53 -18.11
N ALA A 75 -2.39 29.46 -16.82
CA ALA A 75 -1.06 29.12 -16.31
C ALA A 75 -0.57 27.72 -16.73
N THR A 76 -1.47 26.75 -16.94
CA THR A 76 -1.11 25.35 -17.20
C THR A 76 -1.35 24.88 -18.63
N MET A 77 -1.61 25.78 -19.56
CA MET A 77 -1.93 25.43 -20.95
C MET A 77 -0.77 24.79 -21.71
N GLY A 78 0.46 24.98 -21.27
CA GLY A 78 1.66 24.41 -21.93
C GLY A 78 1.80 22.89 -21.79
N ILE A 79 1.09 22.27 -20.82
CA ILE A 79 1.16 20.81 -20.58
C ILE A 79 -0.27 20.27 -20.46
N ARG A 80 -0.64 19.35 -21.37
CA ARG A 80 -1.97 18.72 -21.33
C ARG A 80 -2.15 17.90 -20.05
N PRO A 81 -3.39 17.76 -19.54
CA PRO A 81 -3.71 16.80 -18.48
C PRO A 81 -3.31 15.37 -18.83
N LEU A 82 -3.00 14.57 -17.81
CA LEU A 82 -2.60 13.16 -17.93
C LEU A 82 -1.37 12.93 -18.83
N TYR A 83 -0.56 13.97 -19.10
CA TYR A 83 0.60 13.88 -19.99
C TYR A 83 1.61 12.81 -19.55
N SER A 84 1.88 12.75 -18.24
CA SER A 84 2.89 11.86 -17.66
C SER A 84 2.38 10.44 -17.36
N LEU A 85 1.10 10.13 -17.61
CA LEU A 85 0.60 8.76 -17.52
C LEU A 85 1.08 7.90 -18.69
N PRO A 86 1.44 6.63 -18.48
CA PRO A 86 1.68 5.65 -19.53
C PRO A 86 0.51 5.60 -20.53
N LYS A 87 0.82 5.42 -21.80
CA LYS A 87 -0.21 5.42 -22.87
C LYS A 87 -1.28 4.35 -22.65
N ASP A 88 -0.88 3.16 -22.22
CA ASP A 88 -1.76 2.02 -21.93
C ASP A 88 -2.67 2.29 -20.72
N LEU A 89 -2.14 2.90 -19.65
CA LEU A 89 -2.92 3.27 -18.47
C LEU A 89 -3.92 4.38 -18.80
N ARG A 90 -3.48 5.40 -19.56
CA ARG A 90 -4.34 6.48 -20.02
C ARG A 90 -5.49 5.96 -20.89
N ALA A 91 -5.22 5.02 -21.80
CA ALA A 91 -6.25 4.37 -22.58
C ALA A 91 -7.22 3.55 -21.70
N ALA A 92 -6.74 2.91 -20.65
CA ALA A 92 -7.55 2.10 -19.75
C ALA A 92 -8.50 2.92 -18.86
N ILE A 93 -8.10 4.16 -18.47
CA ILE A 93 -8.95 5.06 -17.66
C ILE A 93 -9.75 6.07 -18.50
N GLY A 94 -9.58 6.07 -19.82
CA GLY A 94 -10.10 7.08 -20.74
C GLY A 94 -9.19 8.30 -20.82
N ASP A 95 -9.20 8.97 -21.97
CA ASP A 95 -8.42 10.19 -22.21
C ASP A 95 -9.36 11.43 -22.27
N THR A 96 -10.32 11.46 -21.35
CA THR A 96 -11.34 12.50 -21.23
C THR A 96 -10.91 13.53 -20.21
N TRP A 97 -10.67 14.77 -20.66
CA TRP A 97 -10.23 15.86 -19.78
C TRP A 97 -10.61 17.23 -20.31
N GLU A 98 -10.73 18.19 -19.39
CA GLU A 98 -10.89 19.62 -19.68
C GLU A 98 -9.95 20.45 -18.81
N VAL A 99 -9.53 21.62 -19.35
CA VAL A 99 -8.82 22.64 -18.57
C VAL A 99 -9.68 23.90 -18.57
N ILE A 100 -9.94 24.46 -17.40
CA ILE A 100 -10.79 25.64 -17.23
C ILE A 100 -10.06 26.78 -16.53
N HIS A 101 -10.60 27.99 -16.62
CA HIS A 101 -10.09 29.16 -15.90
C HIS A 101 -10.26 29.00 -14.40
N GLY A 102 -9.28 29.46 -13.63
CA GLY A 102 -9.20 29.35 -12.18
C GLY A 102 -7.83 28.95 -11.69
N GLY A 103 -7.77 28.51 -10.44
CA GLY A 103 -6.56 28.15 -9.74
C GLY A 103 -6.05 29.29 -8.86
N ASN A 104 -5.08 28.93 -8.00
CA ASN A 104 -4.51 29.87 -7.04
C ASN A 104 -3.00 30.01 -7.25
N GLU A 105 -2.44 31.11 -6.81
CA GLU A 105 -1.02 31.28 -6.58
C GLU A 105 -0.59 30.53 -5.31
N PHE A 106 0.71 30.43 -5.10
CA PHE A 106 1.31 29.80 -3.92
C PHE A 106 0.90 30.47 -2.59
N ASP A 107 0.47 31.73 -2.64
CA ASP A 107 -0.01 32.53 -1.51
C ASP A 107 -1.54 32.56 -1.37
N GLY A 108 -2.24 31.73 -2.11
CA GLY A 108 -3.69 31.59 -2.06
C GLY A 108 -4.49 32.62 -2.85
N ARG A 109 -3.85 33.65 -3.44
CA ARG A 109 -4.52 34.57 -4.36
C ARG A 109 -4.99 33.83 -5.60
N GLU A 110 -6.15 34.18 -6.14
CA GLU A 110 -6.63 33.59 -7.38
C GLU A 110 -5.76 34.04 -8.57
N ILE A 111 -5.31 33.08 -9.38
CA ILE A 111 -4.74 33.35 -10.70
C ILE A 111 -5.82 33.90 -11.60
N TRP A 112 -7.01 33.31 -11.52
CA TRP A 112 -8.21 33.69 -12.22
C TRP A 112 -9.43 33.23 -11.41
N PRO A 113 -10.56 33.97 -11.42
CA PRO A 113 -11.80 33.49 -10.84
C PRO A 113 -12.22 32.15 -11.47
N LEU A 114 -12.84 31.27 -10.70
CA LEU A 114 -13.36 30.02 -11.23
C LEU A 114 -14.43 30.31 -12.30
N ASP A 115 -14.23 29.81 -13.52
CA ASP A 115 -15.26 29.87 -14.56
C ASP A 115 -16.24 28.69 -14.36
N GLU A 116 -17.36 28.98 -13.70
CA GLU A 116 -18.40 28.00 -13.39
C GLU A 116 -19.11 27.47 -14.65
N GLU A 117 -19.22 28.28 -15.72
CA GLU A 117 -19.82 27.86 -16.97
C GLU A 117 -18.89 26.93 -17.77
N GLU A 118 -17.58 27.16 -17.76
CA GLU A 118 -16.61 26.18 -18.29
C GLU A 118 -16.69 24.86 -17.51
N ALA A 119 -16.81 24.91 -16.16
CA ALA A 119 -16.97 23.72 -15.33
C ALA A 119 -18.27 22.96 -15.67
N ARG A 120 -19.36 23.66 -15.91
CA ARG A 120 -20.66 23.06 -16.30
C ARG A 120 -20.56 22.39 -17.67
N ARG A 121 -19.98 23.08 -18.66
CA ARG A 121 -19.76 22.51 -20.01
C ARG A 121 -18.85 21.27 -19.95
N ALA A 122 -17.80 21.30 -19.13
CA ALA A 122 -16.94 20.12 -18.91
C ALA A 122 -17.74 18.94 -18.33
N ALA A 123 -18.58 19.19 -17.33
CA ALA A 123 -19.42 18.17 -16.73
C ALA A 123 -20.44 17.57 -17.74
N GLU A 124 -21.07 18.40 -18.57
CA GLU A 124 -21.98 17.95 -19.63
C GLU A 124 -21.27 17.08 -20.67
N ARG A 125 -20.04 17.45 -21.03
CA ARG A 125 -19.20 16.64 -21.91
C ARG A 125 -18.87 15.30 -21.26
N PHE A 126 -18.44 15.29 -19.99
CA PHE A 126 -18.14 14.07 -19.24
C PHE A 126 -19.35 13.13 -19.20
N ARG A 127 -20.53 13.67 -18.92
CA ARG A 127 -21.79 12.90 -18.96
C ARG A 127 -22.05 12.29 -20.34
N LYS A 128 -21.85 13.07 -21.43
CA LYS A 128 -22.05 12.61 -22.81
C LYS A 128 -21.05 11.52 -23.20
N GLU A 129 -19.82 11.58 -22.71
CA GLU A 129 -18.76 10.60 -22.95
C GLU A 129 -18.85 9.38 -22.04
N GLY A 130 -19.85 9.31 -21.13
CA GLY A 130 -20.07 8.14 -20.26
C GLY A 130 -19.00 7.99 -19.18
N VAL A 131 -18.52 9.11 -18.63
CA VAL A 131 -17.58 9.12 -17.50
C VAL A 131 -18.20 8.44 -16.28
N GLU A 132 -17.50 7.47 -15.70
CA GLU A 132 -17.93 6.69 -14.54
C GLU A 132 -17.45 7.29 -13.20
N ALA A 133 -16.35 8.07 -13.22
CA ALA A 133 -15.82 8.81 -12.07
C ALA A 133 -15.14 10.10 -12.52
N ALA A 134 -15.11 11.12 -11.67
CA ALA A 134 -14.46 12.38 -12.00
C ALA A 134 -13.28 12.68 -11.05
N ALA A 135 -12.25 13.31 -11.60
CA ALA A 135 -11.10 13.83 -10.88
C ALA A 135 -11.03 15.36 -11.10
N VAL A 136 -10.86 16.13 -10.02
CA VAL A 136 -10.70 17.57 -10.08
C VAL A 136 -9.33 17.94 -9.50
N SER A 137 -8.54 18.67 -10.27
CA SER A 137 -7.22 19.15 -9.85
C SER A 137 -7.07 20.64 -10.13
N ALA A 138 -6.72 21.44 -9.12
CA ALA A 138 -6.49 22.86 -9.28
C ALA A 138 -5.04 23.25 -8.97
N VAL A 139 -4.54 24.28 -9.64
CA VAL A 139 -3.24 24.87 -9.33
C VAL A 139 -3.25 25.34 -7.88
N PHE A 140 -2.25 24.94 -7.09
CA PHE A 140 -2.10 25.21 -5.66
C PHE A 140 -3.35 24.91 -4.80
N SER A 141 -4.14 23.89 -5.16
CA SER A 141 -5.27 23.45 -4.31
C SER A 141 -4.87 22.99 -2.89
N PRO A 142 -3.65 22.52 -2.60
CA PRO A 142 -3.22 22.29 -1.22
C PRO A 142 -3.16 23.55 -0.36
N VAL A 143 -3.05 24.73 -0.97
CA VAL A 143 -3.12 26.05 -0.29
C VAL A 143 -4.56 26.49 -0.14
N SER A 144 -5.33 26.47 -1.26
CA SER A 144 -6.74 26.87 -1.28
C SER A 144 -7.57 25.87 -2.08
N ALA A 145 -8.44 25.16 -1.39
CA ALA A 145 -9.31 24.14 -1.99
C ALA A 145 -10.65 24.70 -2.51
N THR A 146 -10.85 26.01 -2.47
CA THR A 146 -12.15 26.65 -2.76
C THR A 146 -12.66 26.32 -4.16
N HIS A 147 -11.80 26.43 -5.16
CA HIS A 147 -12.15 26.13 -6.56
C HIS A 147 -12.50 24.66 -6.77
N GLU A 148 -11.71 23.73 -6.20
CA GLU A 148 -12.02 22.29 -6.32
C GLU A 148 -13.36 21.94 -5.65
N LYS A 149 -13.63 22.48 -4.46
CA LYS A 149 -14.89 22.25 -3.75
C LYS A 149 -16.08 22.78 -4.54
N ARG A 150 -15.96 23.99 -5.11
CA ARG A 150 -17.00 24.57 -5.93
C ARG A 150 -17.22 23.80 -7.22
N ALA A 151 -16.14 23.39 -7.90
CA ALA A 151 -16.21 22.55 -9.08
C ALA A 151 -16.90 21.20 -8.79
N ARG A 152 -16.60 20.56 -7.63
CA ARG A 152 -17.29 19.33 -7.21
C ARG A 152 -18.80 19.52 -7.14
N GLU A 153 -19.28 20.63 -6.55
CA GLU A 153 -20.71 20.92 -6.47
C GLU A 153 -21.35 21.01 -7.87
N ILE A 154 -20.69 21.72 -8.80
CA ILE A 154 -21.16 21.89 -10.18
C ILE A 154 -21.18 20.53 -10.90
N LEU A 155 -20.09 19.77 -10.84
CA LEU A 155 -19.98 18.45 -11.46
C LEU A 155 -21.05 17.49 -10.90
N ALA A 156 -21.23 17.45 -9.59
CA ALA A 156 -22.23 16.59 -8.93
C ALA A 156 -23.66 16.93 -9.38
N GLY A 157 -23.96 18.23 -9.59
CA GLY A 157 -25.26 18.66 -10.11
C GLY A 157 -25.55 18.18 -11.54
N VAL A 158 -24.52 17.97 -12.35
CA VAL A 158 -24.65 17.53 -13.76
C VAL A 158 -24.51 16.02 -13.91
N LEU A 159 -23.49 15.42 -13.26
CA LEU A 159 -23.17 14.00 -13.40
C LEU A 159 -24.09 13.09 -12.58
N GLY A 160 -24.72 13.64 -11.54
CA GLY A 160 -25.56 12.86 -10.62
C GLY A 160 -24.77 12.28 -9.44
N LYS A 161 -25.51 11.68 -8.48
CA LYS A 161 -24.96 11.20 -7.20
C LYS A 161 -24.14 9.91 -7.32
N ASP A 162 -24.30 9.17 -8.41
CA ASP A 162 -23.65 7.87 -8.63
C ASP A 162 -22.22 8.04 -9.15
N VAL A 163 -21.87 9.21 -9.68
CA VAL A 163 -20.53 9.53 -10.15
C VAL A 163 -19.70 10.10 -8.99
N GLN A 164 -18.74 9.32 -8.51
CA GLN A 164 -17.85 9.78 -7.45
C GLN A 164 -16.86 10.81 -7.98
N ILE A 165 -16.65 11.90 -7.22
CA ILE A 165 -15.78 13.01 -7.59
C ILE A 165 -14.63 13.09 -6.58
N THR A 166 -13.41 12.85 -7.04
CA THR A 166 -12.19 12.96 -6.24
C THR A 166 -11.58 14.35 -6.39
N LEU A 167 -11.23 14.99 -5.28
CA LEU A 167 -10.55 16.29 -5.26
C LEU A 167 -9.05 16.10 -4.97
N SER A 168 -8.19 16.80 -5.71
CA SER A 168 -6.76 16.55 -5.64
C SER A 168 -6.13 16.94 -4.30
N HIS A 169 -6.63 17.98 -3.64
CA HIS A 169 -6.14 18.41 -2.32
C HIS A 169 -6.45 17.40 -1.18
N GLU A 170 -7.35 16.45 -1.42
CA GLU A 170 -7.67 15.35 -0.48
C GLU A 170 -6.75 14.14 -0.67
N ILE A 171 -6.06 14.04 -1.81
CA ILE A 171 -5.24 12.88 -2.19
C ILE A 171 -3.76 13.13 -1.93
N ALA A 172 -3.25 14.29 -2.35
CA ALA A 172 -1.81 14.56 -2.34
C ALA A 172 -1.51 16.05 -2.18
N SER A 173 -0.24 16.39 -2.04
CA SER A 173 0.24 17.74 -1.73
C SER A 173 0.80 18.48 -2.97
N ILE A 174 1.91 19.21 -2.80
CA ILE A 174 2.55 20.01 -3.85
C ILE A 174 3.03 19.12 -5.00
N GLY A 175 2.99 19.66 -6.24
CA GLY A 175 3.33 18.96 -7.47
C GLY A 175 2.06 18.70 -8.28
N LEU A 176 1.74 19.64 -9.22
CA LEU A 176 0.47 19.60 -9.96
C LEU A 176 0.28 18.29 -10.73
N LEU A 177 1.29 17.86 -11.48
CA LEU A 177 1.15 16.71 -12.38
C LEU A 177 1.07 15.39 -11.60
N GLU A 178 1.91 15.21 -10.60
CA GLU A 178 1.92 14.02 -9.75
C GLU A 178 0.64 13.92 -8.91
N ARG A 179 0.13 15.06 -8.39
CA ARG A 179 -1.13 15.13 -7.67
C ARG A 179 -2.31 14.83 -8.59
N GLU A 180 -2.31 15.37 -9.80
CA GLU A 180 -3.32 15.09 -10.83
C GLU A 180 -3.36 13.60 -11.17
N ASN A 181 -2.19 12.97 -11.39
CA ASN A 181 -2.10 11.53 -11.63
C ASN A 181 -2.67 10.73 -10.46
N ALA A 182 -2.28 11.07 -9.23
CA ALA A 182 -2.78 10.41 -8.02
C ALA A 182 -4.31 10.52 -7.91
N THR A 183 -4.86 11.68 -8.25
CA THR A 183 -6.31 11.96 -8.23
C THR A 183 -7.05 11.16 -9.29
N ALA A 184 -6.49 11.11 -10.50
CA ALA A 184 -7.05 10.31 -11.59
C ALA A 184 -7.01 8.81 -11.27
N LEU A 185 -5.93 8.30 -10.66
CA LEU A 185 -5.83 6.92 -10.21
C LEU A 185 -6.85 6.60 -9.11
N ASN A 186 -7.03 7.51 -8.15
CA ASN A 186 -8.06 7.33 -7.12
C ASN A 186 -9.46 7.21 -7.74
N ALA A 187 -9.81 8.12 -8.65
CA ALA A 187 -11.09 8.08 -9.36
C ALA A 187 -11.24 6.80 -10.19
N ALA A 188 -10.20 6.35 -10.89
CA ALA A 188 -10.23 5.13 -11.68
C ALA A 188 -10.46 3.86 -10.85
N LEU A 189 -10.06 3.86 -9.58
CA LEU A 189 -10.16 2.71 -8.67
C LEU A 189 -11.55 2.55 -8.01
N VAL A 190 -12.42 3.54 -8.09
CA VAL A 190 -13.72 3.54 -7.39
C VAL A 190 -14.55 2.28 -7.69
N LYS A 191 -14.61 1.86 -8.94
CA LYS A 191 -15.35 0.67 -9.37
C LYS A 191 -14.80 -0.63 -8.75
N VAL A 192 -13.48 -0.78 -8.79
CA VAL A 192 -12.76 -1.91 -8.16
C VAL A 192 -12.98 -1.92 -6.67
N ALA A 193 -12.82 -0.78 -6.01
CA ALA A 193 -12.97 -0.63 -4.57
C ALA A 193 -14.40 -0.97 -4.12
N ASN A 194 -15.42 -0.44 -4.77
CA ASN A 194 -16.80 -0.73 -4.44
C ASN A 194 -17.09 -2.23 -4.56
N THR A 195 -16.69 -2.88 -5.66
CA THR A 195 -16.92 -4.31 -5.86
C THR A 195 -16.22 -5.17 -4.82
N ALA A 196 -14.92 -4.91 -4.59
CA ALA A 196 -14.11 -5.70 -3.66
C ALA A 196 -14.54 -5.48 -2.20
N PHE A 197 -14.73 -4.22 -1.78
CA PHE A 197 -15.03 -3.91 -0.38
C PHE A 197 -16.46 -4.32 0.00
N ASP A 198 -17.43 -4.25 -0.93
CA ASP A 198 -18.75 -4.84 -0.71
C ASP A 198 -18.67 -6.37 -0.62
N GLY A 199 -17.76 -7.01 -1.35
CA GLY A 199 -17.43 -8.41 -1.18
C GLY A 199 -16.97 -8.73 0.23
N PHE A 200 -16.01 -7.96 0.77
CA PHE A 200 -15.50 -8.14 2.14
C PHE A 200 -16.62 -7.98 3.19
N VAL A 201 -17.47 -6.98 3.04
CA VAL A 201 -18.61 -6.77 3.94
C VAL A 201 -19.57 -7.96 3.89
N ARG A 202 -19.85 -8.50 2.70
CA ARG A 202 -20.67 -9.70 2.56
C ARG A 202 -20.05 -10.92 3.24
N SER A 203 -18.75 -11.19 2.99
CA SER A 203 -18.03 -12.32 3.60
C SER A 203 -18.03 -12.27 5.13
N VAL A 204 -17.84 -11.09 5.73
CA VAL A 204 -17.92 -10.92 7.19
C VAL A 204 -19.31 -11.25 7.70
N LYS A 205 -20.38 -10.76 7.06
CA LYS A 205 -21.77 -11.03 7.44
C LYS A 205 -22.12 -12.51 7.28
N THR A 206 -21.79 -13.14 6.15
CA THR A 206 -22.07 -14.56 5.92
C THR A 206 -21.31 -15.49 6.87
N SER A 207 -20.16 -15.02 7.39
CA SER A 207 -19.41 -15.71 8.44
C SER A 207 -20.02 -15.55 9.85
N GLY A 208 -21.16 -14.86 10.00
CA GLY A 208 -21.83 -14.65 11.28
C GLY A 208 -21.13 -13.63 12.19
N LEU A 209 -20.42 -12.67 11.59
CA LEU A 209 -19.71 -11.58 12.27
C LEU A 209 -20.43 -10.24 12.07
N ASP A 210 -21.77 -10.24 12.12
CA ASP A 210 -22.61 -9.08 11.78
C ASP A 210 -22.35 -7.83 12.63
N LYS A 211 -21.81 -8.02 13.83
CA LYS A 211 -21.52 -6.93 14.77
C LYS A 211 -20.10 -6.39 14.64
N ALA A 212 -19.23 -7.07 13.91
CA ALA A 212 -17.85 -6.67 13.79
C ALA A 212 -17.69 -5.44 12.88
N ASN A 213 -16.91 -4.46 13.33
CA ASN A 213 -16.51 -3.32 12.50
C ASN A 213 -15.47 -3.78 11.47
N ILE A 214 -15.56 -3.26 10.25
CA ILE A 214 -14.69 -3.67 9.15
C ILE A 214 -13.74 -2.53 8.81
N PHE A 215 -12.45 -2.86 8.78
CA PHE A 215 -11.37 -1.94 8.44
C PHE A 215 -10.51 -2.49 7.31
N LEU A 216 -9.93 -1.58 6.53
CA LEU A 216 -8.93 -1.89 5.51
C LEU A 216 -7.59 -1.25 5.90
N THR A 217 -6.51 -1.91 5.53
CA THR A 217 -5.16 -1.39 5.78
C THR A 217 -4.78 -0.33 4.76
N GLN A 218 -4.10 0.70 5.24
CA GLN A 218 -3.53 1.78 4.45
C GLN A 218 -2.06 1.50 4.08
N ASN A 219 -1.56 2.26 3.12
CA ASN A 219 -0.18 2.17 2.63
C ASN A 219 0.88 2.61 3.65
N ASP A 220 0.49 3.25 4.74
CA ASP A 220 1.36 3.64 5.86
C ASP A 220 1.38 2.62 7.02
N GLY A 221 0.66 1.50 6.87
CA GLY A 221 0.55 0.44 7.88
C GLY A 221 -0.47 0.75 8.98
N THR A 222 -1.41 1.65 8.72
CA THR A 222 -2.54 1.95 9.60
C THR A 222 -3.87 1.46 8.98
N LEU A 223 -4.99 1.78 9.60
CA LEU A 223 -6.32 1.32 9.20
C LEU A 223 -7.25 2.48 8.86
N MET A 224 -8.24 2.16 8.02
CA MET A 224 -9.37 3.03 7.69
C MET A 224 -10.65 2.20 7.60
N ASN A 225 -11.79 2.77 7.95
CA ASN A 225 -13.09 2.12 7.79
C ASN A 225 -13.47 1.98 6.30
N VAL A 226 -14.43 1.10 6.02
CA VAL A 226 -14.85 0.79 4.63
C VAL A 226 -15.32 2.03 3.86
N THR A 227 -16.05 2.94 4.52
CA THR A 227 -16.56 4.15 3.86
C THR A 227 -15.44 5.08 3.43
N TYR A 228 -14.44 5.28 4.30
CA TYR A 228 -13.26 6.06 3.98
C TYR A 228 -12.45 5.39 2.86
N ALA A 229 -12.27 4.08 2.92
CA ALA A 229 -11.55 3.31 1.90
C ALA A 229 -12.21 3.41 0.51
N LYS A 230 -13.53 3.41 0.43
CA LYS A 230 -14.28 3.61 -0.83
C LYS A 230 -14.04 4.99 -1.43
N ASN A 231 -13.87 6.02 -0.60
CA ASN A 231 -13.55 7.37 -1.07
C ASN A 231 -12.09 7.51 -1.49
N TYR A 232 -11.19 6.81 -0.82
CA TYR A 232 -9.74 6.92 -1.02
C TYR A 232 -9.07 5.56 -1.29
N PRO A 233 -9.54 4.80 -2.31
CA PRO A 233 -9.01 3.47 -2.60
C PRO A 233 -7.51 3.44 -2.92
N VAL A 234 -6.95 4.53 -3.41
CA VAL A 234 -5.51 4.68 -3.67
C VAL A 234 -4.68 4.47 -2.40
N LYS A 235 -5.22 4.75 -1.22
CA LYS A 235 -4.55 4.52 0.07
C LYS A 235 -4.37 3.04 0.43
N THR A 236 -5.02 2.10 -0.26
CA THR A 236 -4.80 0.66 -0.07
C THR A 236 -3.60 0.11 -0.84
N ILE A 237 -3.02 0.90 -1.75
CA ILE A 237 -1.89 0.48 -2.58
C ILE A 237 -0.66 0.28 -1.70
N ALA A 238 0.03 -0.86 -1.87
CA ALA A 238 1.19 -1.28 -1.06
C ALA A 238 0.90 -1.50 0.44
N SER A 239 -0.36 -1.66 0.86
CA SER A 239 -0.70 -1.96 2.25
C SER A 239 -0.18 -3.33 2.72
N GLY A 240 -0.05 -4.32 1.83
CA GLY A 240 0.49 -5.63 2.18
C GLY A 240 1.91 -5.57 2.75
N PRO A 241 2.89 -5.01 2.03
CA PRO A 241 4.24 -4.82 2.55
C PRO A 241 4.31 -4.07 3.87
N THR A 242 3.54 -2.99 4.02
CA THR A 242 3.53 -2.22 5.26
C THR A 242 2.97 -2.99 6.44
N ASN A 243 1.95 -3.82 6.20
CA ASN A 243 1.46 -4.75 7.22
C ASN A 243 2.56 -5.73 7.66
N SER A 244 3.28 -6.32 6.71
CA SER A 244 4.39 -7.23 7.04
C SER A 244 5.47 -6.53 7.87
N MET A 245 5.79 -5.28 7.54
CA MET A 245 6.76 -4.48 8.30
C MET A 245 6.25 -4.16 9.72
N ARG A 246 5.00 -3.74 9.86
CA ARG A 246 4.36 -3.48 11.16
C ARG A 246 4.29 -4.75 12.02
N GLY A 247 3.89 -5.87 11.41
CA GLY A 247 3.84 -7.16 12.10
C GLY A 247 5.22 -7.66 12.52
N ALA A 248 6.24 -7.51 11.67
CA ALA A 248 7.62 -7.84 12.01
C ALA A 248 8.14 -6.99 13.19
N ALA A 249 7.90 -5.68 13.15
CA ALA A 249 8.25 -4.77 14.24
C ALA A 249 7.57 -5.19 15.56
N PHE A 250 6.29 -5.51 15.51
CA PHE A 250 5.54 -5.97 16.67
C PHE A 250 6.07 -7.31 17.22
N LEU A 251 6.27 -8.31 16.37
CA LEU A 251 6.74 -9.65 16.76
C LEU A 251 8.13 -9.64 17.42
N THR A 252 8.95 -8.64 17.09
CA THR A 252 10.33 -8.54 17.61
C THR A 252 10.57 -7.42 18.58
N GLY A 253 9.58 -6.54 18.82
CA GLY A 253 9.76 -5.29 19.57
C GLY A 253 10.70 -4.29 18.89
N LEU A 254 10.92 -4.43 17.57
CA LEU A 254 11.83 -3.56 16.82
C LEU A 254 11.20 -2.19 16.59
N THR A 255 11.91 -1.13 16.97
CA THR A 255 11.53 0.25 16.66
C THR A 255 12.20 0.76 15.39
N ASP A 256 13.48 0.41 15.21
CA ASP A 256 14.30 0.90 14.09
C ASP A 256 15.12 -0.25 13.51
N GLY A 257 15.04 -0.46 12.18
CA GLY A 257 15.77 -1.53 11.50
C GLY A 257 15.23 -1.83 10.12
N ILE A 258 15.68 -2.93 9.53
CA ILE A 258 15.28 -3.38 8.20
C ILE A 258 14.42 -4.63 8.31
N ILE A 259 13.32 -4.63 7.58
CA ILE A 259 12.45 -5.78 7.43
C ILE A 259 12.61 -6.34 6.02
N ILE A 260 12.77 -7.64 5.93
CA ILE A 260 12.83 -8.42 4.69
C ILE A 260 11.63 -9.36 4.69
N ASP A 261 10.63 -9.05 3.86
CA ASP A 261 9.44 -9.89 3.66
C ASP A 261 9.63 -10.77 2.43
N ILE A 262 9.92 -12.05 2.65
CA ILE A 262 10.11 -13.03 1.58
C ILE A 262 8.78 -13.71 1.28
N GLY A 263 8.17 -13.32 0.17
CA GLY A 263 6.95 -13.93 -0.33
C GLY A 263 7.20 -15.16 -1.21
N GLY A 264 6.18 -15.57 -1.96
CA GLY A 264 6.28 -16.67 -2.94
C GLY A 264 7.03 -16.28 -4.22
N THR A 265 6.89 -15.02 -4.66
CA THR A 265 7.46 -14.54 -5.95
C THR A 265 8.56 -13.51 -5.74
N THR A 266 8.40 -12.65 -4.76
CA THR A 266 9.20 -11.43 -4.56
C THR A 266 9.61 -11.32 -3.11
N THR A 267 10.78 -10.78 -2.85
CA THR A 267 11.21 -10.27 -1.56
C THR A 267 11.04 -8.76 -1.55
N LEU A 268 10.38 -8.23 -0.53
CA LEU A 268 10.22 -6.81 -0.30
C LEU A 268 11.07 -6.41 0.91
N VAL A 269 11.85 -5.36 0.74
CA VAL A 269 12.77 -4.88 1.77
C VAL A 269 12.47 -3.41 2.05
N GLY A 270 12.28 -3.08 3.32
CA GLY A 270 12.00 -1.72 3.75
C GLY A 270 12.56 -1.44 5.13
N ALA A 271 12.73 -0.17 5.46
CA ALA A 271 13.14 0.25 6.80
C ALA A 271 11.93 0.62 7.65
N VAL A 272 11.99 0.27 8.94
CA VAL A 272 11.10 0.79 9.99
C VAL A 272 11.83 1.84 10.79
N VAL A 273 11.11 2.91 11.12
CA VAL A 273 11.54 4.01 11.98
C VAL A 273 10.44 4.25 13.02
N LYS A 274 10.79 4.22 14.30
CA LYS A 274 9.82 4.33 15.40
C LYS A 274 8.65 3.33 15.29
N GLY A 275 8.91 2.14 14.74
CA GLY A 275 7.92 1.08 14.56
C GLY A 275 6.98 1.23 13.36
N PHE A 276 7.17 2.27 12.54
CA PHE A 276 6.40 2.50 11.29
C PHE A 276 7.28 2.33 10.05
N PRO A 277 6.69 1.88 8.92
CA PRO A 277 7.42 1.85 7.67
C PRO A 277 7.94 3.25 7.31
N ARG A 278 9.22 3.33 6.92
CA ARG A 278 9.78 4.57 6.38
C ARG A 278 9.08 4.91 5.07
N GLU A 279 8.67 6.16 4.95
CA GLU A 279 8.02 6.64 3.75
C GLU A 279 9.04 7.19 2.74
N SER A 280 8.72 7.08 1.46
CA SER A 280 9.53 7.66 0.39
C SER A 280 9.45 9.18 0.44
N SER A 281 10.60 9.84 0.37
CA SER A 281 10.70 11.30 0.29
C SER A 281 10.50 11.85 -1.12
N VAL A 282 10.47 10.97 -2.13
CA VAL A 282 10.36 11.32 -3.55
C VAL A 282 9.03 10.82 -4.12
N ALA A 283 8.68 11.36 -5.29
CA ALA A 283 7.52 10.86 -6.03
C ALA A 283 7.66 9.37 -6.31
N VAL A 284 6.58 8.63 -6.07
CA VAL A 284 6.52 7.18 -6.23
C VAL A 284 5.80 6.83 -7.53
N GLU A 285 6.27 5.78 -8.18
CA GLU A 285 5.69 5.30 -9.41
C GLU A 285 4.78 4.09 -9.17
N ILE A 286 3.54 4.17 -9.65
CA ILE A 286 2.54 3.11 -9.54
C ILE A 286 2.07 2.75 -10.93
N GLY A 287 2.38 1.54 -11.38
CA GLY A 287 2.03 1.09 -12.72
C GLY A 287 2.56 2.00 -13.84
N GLY A 288 3.69 2.65 -13.64
CA GLY A 288 4.28 3.62 -14.55
C GLY A 288 3.75 5.06 -14.40
N ALA A 289 2.80 5.30 -13.51
CA ALA A 289 2.29 6.63 -13.20
C ALA A 289 3.04 7.24 -12.02
N ARG A 290 3.70 8.36 -12.23
CA ARG A 290 4.38 9.11 -11.18
C ARG A 290 3.36 9.87 -10.32
N THR A 291 3.42 9.67 -9.01
CA THR A 291 2.49 10.22 -8.02
C THR A 291 3.24 10.84 -6.85
N ASN A 292 2.59 11.68 -6.06
CA ASN A 292 3.18 12.35 -4.90
C ASN A 292 2.39 12.17 -3.60
N PHE A 293 1.53 11.16 -3.51
CA PHE A 293 1.02 10.76 -2.20
C PHE A 293 2.04 9.88 -1.47
N ARG A 294 1.93 9.85 -0.14
CA ARG A 294 2.89 9.13 0.70
C ARG A 294 2.81 7.63 0.45
N MET A 295 3.96 7.01 0.29
CA MET A 295 4.10 5.57 0.05
C MET A 295 5.29 5.04 0.84
N PRO A 296 5.28 3.79 1.26
CA PRO A 296 6.44 3.19 1.89
C PRO A 296 7.63 3.15 0.92
N ASP A 297 8.81 3.39 1.46
CA ASP A 297 10.07 3.25 0.72
C ASP A 297 10.46 1.77 0.70
N LEU A 298 10.19 1.11 -0.42
CA LEU A 298 10.33 -0.32 -0.60
C LEU A 298 11.26 -0.66 -1.76
N LEU A 299 12.16 -1.59 -1.51
CA LEU A 299 12.95 -2.26 -2.55
C LEU A 299 12.32 -3.62 -2.85
N ALA A 300 11.95 -3.85 -4.11
CA ALA A 300 11.49 -5.14 -4.57
C ALA A 300 12.65 -5.92 -5.21
N VAL A 301 12.82 -7.17 -4.79
CA VAL A 301 13.83 -8.11 -5.31
C VAL A 301 13.12 -9.32 -5.89
N SER A 302 13.44 -9.69 -7.13
CA SER A 302 12.81 -10.83 -7.83
C SER A 302 13.37 -12.17 -7.33
N CYS A 303 13.24 -12.41 -6.03
CA CYS A 303 13.63 -13.64 -5.35
C CYS A 303 12.62 -13.92 -4.24
N GLY A 304 11.90 -15.02 -4.33
CA GLY A 304 10.93 -15.50 -3.34
C GLY A 304 10.93 -17.02 -3.32
N GLY A 305 10.09 -17.65 -2.50
CA GLY A 305 10.08 -19.11 -2.33
C GLY A 305 9.80 -19.91 -3.61
N GLY A 306 9.01 -19.37 -4.53
CA GLY A 306 8.70 -19.99 -5.83
C GLY A 306 9.58 -19.53 -6.99
N THR A 307 10.63 -18.74 -6.72
CA THR A 307 11.53 -18.26 -7.78
C THR A 307 12.26 -19.43 -8.42
N VAL A 308 12.27 -19.43 -9.76
CA VAL A 308 12.85 -20.52 -10.56
C VAL A 308 14.37 -20.48 -10.48
N VAL A 309 14.96 -21.65 -10.27
CA VAL A 309 16.41 -21.86 -10.28
C VAL A 309 16.77 -22.67 -11.54
N THR A 310 17.68 -22.17 -12.33
CA THR A 310 18.15 -22.83 -13.56
C THR A 310 19.67 -22.99 -13.56
N MET A 311 20.15 -23.95 -14.34
CA MET A 311 21.57 -24.16 -14.57
C MET A 311 21.92 -23.71 -15.99
N GLU A 312 22.90 -22.84 -16.11
CA GLU A 312 23.53 -22.44 -17.39
C GLU A 312 24.98 -22.91 -17.39
N GLY A 313 25.21 -24.15 -17.83
CA GLY A 313 26.50 -24.85 -17.63
C GLY A 313 26.73 -25.09 -16.14
N ASP A 314 27.88 -24.65 -15.60
CA ASP A 314 28.22 -24.73 -14.17
C ASP A 314 27.72 -23.56 -13.32
N GLN A 315 27.03 -22.61 -13.94
CA GLN A 315 26.51 -21.45 -13.25
C GLN A 315 25.06 -21.63 -12.84
N VAL A 316 24.74 -21.23 -11.62
CA VAL A 316 23.38 -21.18 -11.10
C VAL A 316 22.79 -19.80 -11.38
N ARG A 317 21.59 -19.78 -11.95
CA ARG A 317 20.79 -18.59 -12.15
C ARG A 317 19.50 -18.66 -11.32
N VAL A 318 19.18 -17.60 -10.58
CA VAL A 318 17.99 -17.48 -9.75
C VAL A 318 17.10 -16.37 -10.33
N GLY A 319 15.86 -16.73 -10.71
CA GLY A 319 14.89 -15.80 -11.26
C GLY A 319 15.21 -15.23 -12.64
N PRO A 320 14.48 -14.18 -13.07
CA PRO A 320 13.37 -13.50 -12.37
C PRO A 320 12.04 -14.26 -12.39
N GLN A 321 11.92 -15.38 -13.14
CA GLN A 321 10.67 -16.15 -13.24
C GLN A 321 10.33 -16.80 -11.90
N SER A 322 9.04 -17.00 -11.64
CA SER A 322 8.53 -17.66 -10.44
C SER A 322 7.28 -18.47 -10.73
N VAL A 323 7.13 -19.61 -10.08
CA VAL A 323 5.89 -20.38 -10.07
C VAL A 323 4.84 -19.77 -9.14
N GLY A 324 5.24 -18.87 -8.24
CA GLY A 324 4.36 -18.19 -7.30
C GLY A 324 3.52 -19.15 -6.47
N PHE A 325 2.21 -18.95 -6.45
CA PHE A 325 1.28 -19.80 -5.69
C PHE A 325 1.14 -21.24 -6.23
N ARG A 326 1.62 -21.51 -7.46
CA ARG A 326 1.58 -22.85 -8.04
C ARG A 326 2.71 -23.76 -7.55
N ILE A 327 3.45 -23.35 -6.53
CA ILE A 327 4.62 -24.08 -5.99
C ILE A 327 4.28 -25.53 -5.66
N ALA A 328 3.14 -25.81 -5.02
CA ALA A 328 2.69 -27.16 -4.67
C ALA A 328 2.27 -28.05 -5.88
N LYS A 329 2.26 -27.48 -7.10
CA LYS A 329 1.96 -28.24 -8.34
C LYS A 329 3.15 -28.33 -9.27
N GLU A 330 3.98 -27.28 -9.30
CA GLU A 330 5.02 -27.13 -10.32
C GLU A 330 6.42 -27.42 -9.80
N SER A 331 6.69 -27.32 -8.49
CA SER A 331 8.02 -27.50 -7.95
C SER A 331 8.40 -28.98 -7.77
N VAL A 332 9.71 -29.26 -7.79
CA VAL A 332 10.27 -30.60 -7.76
C VAL A 332 9.89 -31.36 -6.49
N ALA A 333 9.94 -30.70 -5.33
CA ALA A 333 9.62 -31.37 -4.06
C ALA A 333 8.15 -31.86 -4.00
N TRP A 334 7.25 -31.27 -4.78
CA TRP A 334 5.86 -31.71 -4.91
C TRP A 334 5.59 -32.59 -6.16
N GLY A 335 6.66 -33.01 -6.85
CA GLY A 335 6.56 -33.90 -8.01
C GLY A 335 6.41 -33.20 -9.34
N GLY A 336 6.52 -31.84 -9.36
CA GLY A 336 6.60 -31.03 -10.58
C GLY A 336 7.96 -31.11 -11.24
N LYS A 337 8.21 -30.23 -12.21
CA LYS A 337 9.44 -30.24 -13.04
C LYS A 337 10.28 -28.98 -12.87
N THR A 338 9.80 -27.97 -12.12
CA THR A 338 10.45 -26.68 -11.97
C THR A 338 11.22 -26.64 -10.66
N LEU A 339 12.53 -26.47 -10.74
CA LEU A 339 13.34 -26.25 -9.55
C LEU A 339 13.13 -24.84 -9.02
N THR A 340 12.84 -24.73 -7.72
CA THR A 340 12.57 -23.44 -7.06
C THR A 340 13.55 -23.20 -5.91
N THR A 341 13.61 -21.95 -5.43
CA THR A 341 14.41 -21.60 -4.24
C THR A 341 13.99 -22.38 -3.00
N THR A 342 12.70 -22.69 -2.85
CA THR A 342 12.22 -23.58 -1.76
C THR A 342 12.75 -25.00 -1.92
N ASP A 343 12.75 -25.55 -3.13
CA ASP A 343 13.31 -26.87 -3.39
C ASP A 343 14.79 -26.96 -2.98
N VAL A 344 15.57 -25.90 -3.28
CA VAL A 344 17.00 -25.86 -2.90
C VAL A 344 17.16 -25.99 -1.39
N SER A 345 16.42 -25.24 -0.60
CA SER A 345 16.52 -25.27 0.86
C SER A 345 15.99 -26.60 1.44
N LEU A 346 14.93 -27.16 0.84
CA LEU A 346 14.39 -28.48 1.21
C LEU A 346 15.38 -29.61 0.88
N GLY A 347 15.96 -29.59 -0.31
CA GLY A 347 16.95 -30.60 -0.75
C GLY A 347 18.20 -30.63 0.11
N LEU A 348 18.63 -29.50 0.64
CA LEU A 348 19.71 -29.38 1.62
C LEU A 348 19.29 -29.75 3.05
N GLY A 349 18.00 -30.02 3.31
CA GLY A 349 17.51 -30.26 4.67
C GLY A 349 17.52 -29.00 5.55
N LYS A 350 17.60 -27.80 4.94
CA LYS A 350 17.68 -26.49 5.64
C LYS A 350 16.31 -25.83 5.83
N ALA A 351 15.29 -26.30 5.15
CA ALA A 351 13.90 -25.90 5.32
C ALA A 351 13.00 -27.09 5.59
N LYS A 352 11.86 -26.85 6.21
CA LYS A 352 10.80 -27.82 6.42
C LYS A 352 9.45 -27.18 6.10
N VAL A 353 8.62 -27.93 5.40
CA VAL A 353 7.24 -27.58 5.10
C VAL A 353 6.33 -28.65 5.67
N ASP A 354 5.26 -28.25 6.33
CA ASP A 354 4.27 -29.16 6.89
C ASP A 354 3.17 -29.45 5.85
N ASP A 355 3.59 -30.19 4.81
CA ASP A 355 2.71 -30.68 3.75
C ASP A 355 3.10 -32.13 3.42
N PRO A 356 2.22 -33.11 3.63
CA PRO A 356 2.52 -34.53 3.42
C PRO A 356 2.82 -34.87 1.95
N SER A 357 2.48 -34.04 0.99
CA SER A 357 2.82 -34.22 -0.43
C SER A 357 4.23 -33.75 -0.80
N CYS A 358 4.87 -32.97 0.09
CA CYS A 358 6.23 -32.48 -0.08
C CYS A 358 7.26 -33.58 0.24
N ASP A 359 8.08 -33.93 -0.74
CA ASP A 359 9.14 -34.91 -0.61
C ASP A 359 10.49 -34.33 -1.05
N PRO A 360 11.34 -33.89 -0.09
CA PRO A 360 12.67 -33.36 -0.39
C PRO A 360 13.62 -34.35 -1.10
N GLU A 361 13.40 -35.66 -0.99
CA GLU A 361 14.25 -36.66 -1.63
C GLU A 361 14.16 -36.58 -3.16
N ARG A 362 13.07 -36.08 -3.72
CA ARG A 362 12.96 -35.83 -5.17
C ARG A 362 14.00 -34.82 -5.65
N VAL A 363 14.29 -33.79 -4.83
CA VAL A 363 15.30 -32.77 -5.15
C VAL A 363 16.70 -33.34 -5.06
N LYS A 364 17.01 -34.13 -4.01
CA LYS A 364 18.29 -34.77 -3.81
C LYS A 364 18.64 -35.78 -4.91
N LYS A 365 17.62 -36.43 -5.50
CA LYS A 365 17.81 -37.31 -6.66
C LYS A 365 18.10 -36.54 -7.94
N LEU A 366 17.69 -35.31 -8.04
CA LEU A 366 17.82 -34.46 -9.24
C LEU A 366 19.18 -33.74 -9.29
N LEU A 367 19.68 -33.26 -8.14
CA LEU A 367 20.88 -32.43 -8.05
C LEU A 367 21.81 -32.87 -6.92
N SER A 368 23.10 -32.71 -7.15
CA SER A 368 24.12 -32.94 -6.11
C SER A 368 24.05 -31.86 -5.03
N GLU A 369 24.53 -32.23 -3.83
CA GLU A 369 24.58 -31.30 -2.70
C GLU A 369 25.42 -30.04 -3.01
N ASP A 370 26.49 -30.16 -3.78
CA ASP A 370 27.36 -29.05 -4.18
C ASP A 370 26.65 -28.06 -5.06
N ILE A 371 25.81 -28.51 -6.00
CA ILE A 371 24.98 -27.64 -6.85
C ILE A 371 23.93 -26.94 -6.00
N LEU A 372 23.28 -27.67 -5.09
CA LEU A 372 22.28 -27.06 -4.17
C LEU A 372 22.93 -26.03 -3.25
N LYS A 373 24.15 -26.24 -2.76
CA LYS A 373 24.90 -25.25 -1.97
C LYS A 373 25.21 -24.00 -2.78
N LYS A 374 25.71 -24.15 -4.01
CA LYS A 374 25.93 -22.98 -4.91
C LYS A 374 24.65 -22.21 -5.17
N ALA A 375 23.53 -22.91 -5.37
CA ALA A 375 22.23 -22.27 -5.56
C ALA A 375 21.79 -21.48 -4.30
N LEU A 376 21.96 -22.09 -3.12
CA LEU A 376 21.64 -21.42 -1.86
C LEU A 376 22.53 -20.19 -1.62
N ASP A 377 23.83 -20.29 -1.92
CA ASP A 377 24.75 -19.16 -1.82
C ASP A 377 24.31 -17.99 -2.71
N THR A 378 23.85 -18.28 -3.94
CA THR A 378 23.32 -17.26 -4.86
C THR A 378 22.03 -16.64 -4.32
N ILE A 379 21.10 -17.44 -3.80
CA ILE A 379 19.84 -16.98 -3.20
C ILE A 379 20.13 -16.03 -2.03
N VAL A 380 21.01 -16.45 -1.11
CA VAL A 380 21.39 -15.66 0.06
C VAL A 380 22.05 -14.34 -0.36
N SER A 381 22.96 -14.37 -1.33
CA SER A 381 23.64 -13.16 -1.83
C SER A 381 22.66 -12.15 -2.40
N ILE A 382 21.66 -12.59 -3.17
CA ILE A 382 20.61 -11.70 -3.74
C ILE A 382 19.82 -11.00 -2.63
N VAL A 383 19.50 -11.73 -1.56
CA VAL A 383 18.72 -11.16 -0.43
C VAL A 383 19.61 -10.27 0.45
N GLU A 384 20.85 -10.70 0.72
CA GLU A 384 21.84 -9.94 1.50
C GLU A 384 22.12 -8.56 0.90
N ASP A 385 22.38 -8.50 -0.41
CA ASP A 385 22.69 -7.24 -1.13
C ASP A 385 21.57 -6.20 -1.00
N SER A 386 20.34 -6.64 -0.75
CA SER A 386 19.20 -5.75 -0.57
C SER A 386 19.28 -4.92 0.73
N VAL A 387 19.95 -5.41 1.75
CA VAL A 387 20.12 -4.71 3.04
C VAL A 387 20.90 -3.41 2.87
N ASP A 388 22.06 -3.48 2.22
CA ASP A 388 22.89 -2.28 2.00
C ASP A 388 22.23 -1.24 1.10
N ARG A 389 21.36 -1.68 0.18
CA ARG A 389 20.60 -0.79 -0.71
C ARG A 389 19.50 0.00 0.00
N VAL A 390 18.97 -0.53 1.10
CA VAL A 390 17.87 0.12 1.88
C VAL A 390 18.40 0.90 3.07
N LYS A 391 19.60 0.60 3.56
CA LYS A 391 20.24 1.35 4.65
C LYS A 391 20.46 2.80 4.28
N THR A 392 20.24 3.68 5.25
CA THR A 392 20.55 5.13 5.17
C THR A 392 21.75 5.52 6.04
N SER A 393 22.31 4.56 6.78
CA SER A 393 23.44 4.76 7.69
C SER A 393 24.54 3.73 7.40
N ALA A 394 25.79 4.12 7.57
CA ALA A 394 26.94 3.20 7.53
C ALA A 394 26.97 2.22 8.71
N GLN A 395 26.30 2.55 9.82
CA GLN A 395 26.25 1.70 11.00
C GLN A 395 25.43 0.42 10.74
N PRO A 396 25.84 -0.71 11.32
CA PRO A 396 25.03 -1.93 11.28
C PRO A 396 23.66 -1.72 11.93
N VAL A 397 22.60 -2.31 11.33
CA VAL A 397 21.21 -2.18 11.79
C VAL A 397 20.61 -3.56 12.05
N PRO A 398 19.64 -3.70 12.97
CA PRO A 398 18.89 -4.93 13.12
C PRO A 398 18.13 -5.25 11.84
N VAL A 399 18.07 -6.54 11.46
CA VAL A 399 17.35 -7.07 10.31
C VAL A 399 16.38 -8.13 10.76
N VAL A 400 15.14 -8.09 10.28
CA VAL A 400 14.11 -9.09 10.59
C VAL A 400 13.61 -9.73 9.30
N LEU A 401 13.65 -11.06 9.25
CA LEU A 401 13.13 -11.87 8.15
C LEU A 401 11.71 -12.33 8.47
N VAL A 402 10.78 -12.01 7.59
CA VAL A 402 9.37 -12.44 7.67
C VAL A 402 8.86 -12.95 6.33
N GLY A 403 7.57 -13.33 6.27
CA GLY A 403 6.94 -13.87 5.08
C GLY A 403 7.13 -15.39 4.92
N GLY A 404 6.20 -16.04 4.23
CA GLY A 404 6.20 -17.50 4.09
C GLY A 404 7.43 -18.07 3.38
N GLY A 405 8.07 -17.28 2.52
CA GLY A 405 9.33 -17.64 1.86
C GLY A 405 10.58 -17.48 2.75
N GLY A 406 10.46 -16.93 3.95
CA GLY A 406 11.59 -16.75 4.88
C GLY A 406 12.33 -18.04 5.23
N ILE A 407 11.72 -19.18 4.94
CA ILE A 407 12.36 -20.51 5.09
C ILE A 407 13.51 -20.76 4.12
N ILE A 408 13.60 -20.00 3.01
CA ILE A 408 14.67 -20.20 2.02
C ILE A 408 16.03 -19.68 2.49
N ILE A 409 16.07 -18.86 3.55
CA ILE A 409 17.30 -18.36 4.16
C ILE A 409 17.54 -19.08 5.49
N PRO A 410 18.46 -20.04 5.54
CA PRO A 410 18.77 -20.78 6.77
C PRO A 410 19.48 -19.91 7.81
N PRO A 411 19.27 -20.14 9.13
CA PRO A 411 19.88 -19.32 10.19
C PRO A 411 21.42 -19.28 10.18
N GLU A 412 22.08 -20.32 9.72
CA GLU A 412 23.54 -20.37 9.62
C GLU A 412 24.13 -19.38 8.59
N TYR A 413 23.29 -18.81 7.71
CA TYR A 413 23.69 -17.77 6.75
C TYR A 413 23.48 -16.36 7.27
N TYR A 414 22.81 -16.18 8.42
CA TYR A 414 22.56 -14.84 8.99
C TYR A 414 23.84 -14.02 9.25
N PRO A 415 24.96 -14.61 9.70
CA PRO A 415 26.21 -13.88 9.89
C PRO A 415 26.82 -13.31 8.58
N ARG A 416 26.36 -13.77 7.42
CA ARG A 416 26.83 -13.25 6.12
C ARG A 416 26.20 -11.91 5.74
N PHE A 417 25.06 -11.54 6.36
CA PHE A 417 24.35 -10.31 6.01
C PHE A 417 25.18 -9.08 6.39
N ARG A 418 25.86 -8.53 5.38
CA ARG A 418 26.69 -7.33 5.56
C ARG A 418 25.81 -6.16 5.97
N GLY A 419 26.33 -5.32 6.87
CA GLY A 419 25.57 -4.18 7.38
C GLY A 419 24.43 -4.54 8.34
N ALA A 420 24.19 -5.82 8.63
CA ALA A 420 23.29 -6.24 9.69
C ALA A 420 24.02 -6.33 11.04
N GLN A 421 23.45 -5.74 12.09
CA GLN A 421 23.89 -5.94 13.47
C GLN A 421 23.53 -7.34 13.98
N ARG A 422 22.34 -7.78 13.62
CA ARG A 422 21.79 -9.12 13.85
C ARG A 422 20.71 -9.38 12.81
N VAL A 423 20.44 -10.65 12.55
CA VAL A 423 19.33 -11.09 11.72
C VAL A 423 18.43 -11.98 12.57
N ASP A 424 17.16 -11.63 12.67
CA ASP A 424 16.16 -12.34 13.44
C ASP A 424 15.04 -12.87 12.52
N ARG A 425 14.55 -14.08 12.78
CA ARG A 425 13.32 -14.62 12.21
C ARG A 425 12.41 -15.03 13.37
N PRO A 426 11.42 -14.18 13.74
CA PRO A 426 10.61 -14.42 14.92
C PRO A 426 9.67 -15.62 14.74
N PRO A 427 9.17 -16.22 15.83
CA PRO A 427 8.02 -17.12 15.75
C PRO A 427 6.85 -16.42 15.03
N HIS A 428 6.06 -17.20 14.27
CA HIS A 428 4.94 -16.69 13.48
C HIS A 428 5.31 -15.72 12.33
N PHE A 429 6.57 -15.70 11.92
CA PHE A 429 7.08 -14.84 10.82
C PHE A 429 6.25 -14.95 9.52
N GLN A 430 5.67 -16.12 9.25
CA GLN A 430 4.81 -16.35 8.09
C GLN A 430 3.45 -15.63 8.15
N TYR A 431 3.06 -15.14 9.33
CA TYR A 431 1.82 -14.41 9.56
C TYR A 431 2.05 -12.91 9.80
N ALA A 432 3.26 -12.40 9.60
CA ALA A 432 3.59 -11.00 9.89
C ALA A 432 2.63 -10.01 9.22
N ASN A 433 2.21 -10.27 7.97
CA ASN A 433 1.22 -9.43 7.27
C ASN A 433 -0.12 -9.36 8.02
N ALA A 434 -0.69 -10.50 8.40
CA ALA A 434 -1.94 -10.55 9.13
C ALA A 434 -1.80 -9.97 10.55
N MET A 435 -0.64 -10.16 11.18
CA MET A 435 -0.32 -9.56 12.48
C MET A 435 -0.32 -8.04 12.39
N GLY A 436 0.39 -7.48 11.40
CA GLY A 436 0.46 -6.04 11.21
C GLY A 436 -0.90 -5.39 10.96
N ALA A 437 -1.75 -6.05 10.18
CA ALA A 437 -3.13 -5.60 9.97
C ALA A 437 -3.95 -5.64 11.28
N ALA A 438 -3.78 -6.70 12.08
CA ALA A 438 -4.60 -6.91 13.29
C ALA A 438 -4.25 -5.96 14.46
N ILE A 439 -2.99 -5.51 14.55
CA ILE A 439 -2.53 -4.58 15.60
C ILE A 439 -2.60 -3.11 15.20
N ALA A 440 -2.95 -2.80 13.95
CA ALA A 440 -2.88 -1.44 13.45
C ALA A 440 -3.98 -0.55 14.04
N GLN A 441 -3.68 0.74 14.07
CA GLN A 441 -4.56 1.80 14.55
C GLN A 441 -5.12 2.57 13.35
N ALA A 442 -6.24 3.27 13.50
CA ALA A 442 -6.70 4.21 12.48
C ALA A 442 -5.81 5.45 12.47
N SER A 443 -5.58 6.03 11.29
CA SER A 443 -4.79 7.25 11.16
C SER A 443 -5.45 8.28 10.27
N GLY A 444 -5.01 9.53 10.44
CA GLY A 444 -5.30 10.65 9.56
C GLY A 444 -4.02 11.46 9.31
N GLU A 445 -3.96 12.07 8.15
CA GLU A 445 -2.80 12.82 7.69
C GLU A 445 -3.19 14.15 7.07
N VAL A 446 -2.33 15.14 7.29
CA VAL A 446 -2.38 16.44 6.62
C VAL A 446 -1.02 16.78 6.05
N ASP A 447 -1.00 17.23 4.79
CA ASP A 447 0.19 17.74 4.13
C ASP A 447 -0.22 19.01 3.34
N LYS A 448 -0.07 20.18 3.97
CA LYS A 448 -0.54 21.46 3.44
C LYS A 448 0.49 22.56 3.56
N ILE A 449 0.32 23.59 2.72
CA ILE A 449 1.05 24.84 2.81
C ILE A 449 0.23 25.84 3.61
N PHE A 450 0.89 26.55 4.49
CA PHE A 450 0.33 27.60 5.31
C PHE A 450 1.16 28.88 5.18
N GLU A 451 0.47 30.02 5.12
CA GLU A 451 1.09 31.33 5.17
C GLU A 451 1.25 31.80 6.62
N LEU A 452 2.44 32.30 6.95
CA LEU A 452 2.74 32.85 8.26
C LEU A 452 2.50 34.37 8.37
N GLU A 453 2.12 35.04 7.26
CA GLU A 453 1.80 36.47 7.31
C GLU A 453 0.49 36.77 8.04
N LYS A 454 -0.46 35.83 7.98
CA LYS A 454 -1.82 35.97 8.54
C LYS A 454 -2.06 35.18 9.83
N SER A 455 -1.15 34.27 10.18
CA SER A 455 -1.27 33.38 11.33
C SER A 455 0.11 33.14 11.93
N SER A 456 0.19 33.02 13.25
CA SER A 456 1.42 32.64 13.92
C SER A 456 1.81 31.20 13.56
N ARG A 457 3.11 30.90 13.69
CA ARG A 457 3.60 29.53 13.48
C ARG A 457 2.89 28.52 14.40
N GLU A 458 2.61 28.87 15.62
CA GLU A 458 1.94 28.04 16.61
C GLU A 458 0.48 27.74 16.21
N GLU A 459 -0.26 28.74 15.74
CA GLU A 459 -1.62 28.57 15.22
C GLU A 459 -1.66 27.65 14.01
N VAL A 460 -0.70 27.79 13.08
CA VAL A 460 -0.58 26.94 11.89
C VAL A 460 -0.30 25.50 12.27
N LEU A 461 0.65 25.25 13.18
CA LEU A 461 0.96 23.92 13.65
C LEU A 461 -0.23 23.27 14.37
N GLN A 462 -0.93 24.04 15.21
CA GLN A 462 -2.12 23.55 15.90
C GLN A 462 -3.22 23.17 14.90
N ARG A 463 -3.48 24.03 13.92
CA ARG A 463 -4.46 23.76 12.86
C ARG A 463 -4.11 22.50 12.04
N ALA A 464 -2.83 22.28 11.72
CA ALA A 464 -2.41 21.07 11.01
C ALA A 464 -2.65 19.81 11.86
N LYS A 465 -2.37 19.87 13.18
CA LYS A 465 -2.65 18.78 14.13
C LYS A 465 -4.15 18.50 14.22
N ASP A 466 -4.98 19.53 14.33
CA ASP A 466 -6.44 19.39 14.43
C ASP A 466 -7.01 18.74 13.16
N LEU A 467 -6.55 19.15 11.98
CA LEU A 467 -6.97 18.56 10.71
C LEU A 467 -6.54 17.08 10.60
N ALA A 468 -5.34 16.72 11.05
CA ALA A 468 -4.89 15.34 11.07
C ALA A 468 -5.72 14.48 12.04
N ALA A 469 -6.05 15.03 13.21
CA ALA A 469 -6.91 14.37 14.19
C ALA A 469 -8.35 14.16 13.66
N GLU A 470 -8.92 15.16 12.99
CA GLU A 470 -10.23 15.04 12.33
C GLU A 470 -10.22 13.96 11.25
N ASP A 471 -9.15 13.87 10.46
CA ASP A 471 -9.01 12.86 9.40
C ASP A 471 -8.89 11.46 10.00
N ALA A 472 -8.15 11.27 11.09
CA ALA A 472 -8.07 10.01 11.84
C ALA A 472 -9.45 9.56 12.34
N VAL A 473 -10.26 10.48 12.87
CA VAL A 473 -11.64 10.18 13.31
C VAL A 473 -12.52 9.77 12.13
N LYS A 474 -12.42 10.44 10.98
CA LYS A 474 -13.13 10.05 9.74
C LYS A 474 -12.71 8.65 9.27
N ALA A 475 -11.43 8.31 9.42
CA ALA A 475 -10.90 6.99 9.09
C ALA A 475 -11.37 5.90 10.08
N GLY A 476 -11.91 6.24 11.24
CA GLY A 476 -12.48 5.31 12.19
C GLY A 476 -11.78 5.24 13.54
N ALA A 477 -10.96 6.24 13.89
CA ALA A 477 -10.39 6.36 15.22
C ALA A 477 -11.45 6.75 16.25
N ASP A 478 -11.29 6.26 17.48
CA ASP A 478 -12.01 6.77 18.65
C ASP A 478 -11.48 8.17 18.98
N PRO A 479 -12.33 9.22 18.98
CA PRO A 479 -11.90 10.60 19.22
C PRO A 479 -11.13 10.79 20.54
N GLY A 480 -11.49 10.04 21.57
CA GLY A 480 -10.83 10.13 22.88
C GLY A 480 -9.44 9.51 22.94
N SER A 481 -9.02 8.80 21.90
CA SER A 481 -7.73 8.10 21.82
C SER A 481 -6.77 8.70 20.80
N VAL A 482 -7.18 9.75 20.08
CA VAL A 482 -6.35 10.33 19.02
C VAL A 482 -5.15 11.05 19.61
N GLU A 483 -3.98 10.72 19.09
CA GLU A 483 -2.69 11.35 19.42
C GLU A 483 -1.91 11.74 18.17
N ILE A 484 -1.14 12.82 18.26
CA ILE A 484 -0.28 13.27 17.15
C ILE A 484 1.08 12.58 17.29
N VAL A 485 1.45 11.80 16.28
CA VAL A 485 2.70 11.01 16.28
C VAL A 485 3.81 11.64 15.45
N GLU A 486 3.46 12.52 14.51
CA GLU A 486 4.44 13.18 13.65
C GLU A 486 3.97 14.60 13.35
N VAL A 487 4.92 15.56 13.41
CA VAL A 487 4.78 16.90 12.86
C VAL A 487 6.09 17.28 12.20
N GLU A 488 6.06 17.54 10.92
CA GLU A 488 7.21 17.98 10.14
C GLU A 488 6.93 19.36 9.55
N GLU A 489 7.88 20.27 9.72
CA GLU A 489 7.84 21.61 9.17
C GLU A 489 8.90 21.74 8.09
N ILE A 490 8.50 22.13 6.89
CA ILE A 490 9.40 22.33 5.75
C ILE A 490 9.28 23.80 5.31
N PRO A 491 10.28 24.64 5.61
CA PRO A 491 10.29 26.00 5.11
C PRO A 491 10.35 26.05 3.58
N LEU A 492 9.54 26.90 2.97
CA LEU A 492 9.50 27.09 1.53
C LEU A 492 10.21 28.38 1.14
N SER A 493 11.52 28.42 1.36
CA SER A 493 12.35 29.63 1.19
C SER A 493 12.45 30.16 -0.25
N TYR A 494 12.01 29.39 -1.23
CA TYR A 494 11.95 29.80 -2.64
C TYR A 494 10.64 30.53 -3.01
N LEU A 495 9.68 30.60 -2.09
CA LEU A 495 8.46 31.35 -2.30
C LEU A 495 8.62 32.78 -1.74
N PRO A 496 8.12 33.82 -2.45
CA PRO A 496 8.02 35.16 -1.88
C PRO A 496 7.03 35.12 -0.69
N GLY A 497 7.38 35.77 0.42
CA GLY A 497 6.62 35.68 1.66
C GLY A 497 7.10 34.56 2.58
N VAL A 498 6.49 34.45 3.75
CA VAL A 498 6.84 33.41 4.74
C VAL A 498 5.81 32.30 4.68
N ALA A 499 6.10 31.25 3.92
CA ALA A 499 5.25 30.07 3.80
C ALA A 499 5.97 28.83 4.34
N ILE A 500 5.22 27.97 5.02
CA ILE A 500 5.69 26.66 5.48
C ILE A 500 4.75 25.56 4.97
N ARG A 501 5.34 24.43 4.59
CA ARG A 501 4.63 23.18 4.40
C ARG A 501 4.62 22.45 5.72
N VAL A 502 3.46 22.10 6.22
CA VAL A 502 3.32 21.32 7.45
C VAL A 502 2.72 19.97 7.11
N ARG A 503 3.41 18.93 7.56
CA ARG A 503 2.90 17.56 7.59
C ARG A 503 2.58 17.21 9.02
N ALA A 504 1.39 16.67 9.27
CA ALA A 504 1.00 16.16 10.58
C ALA A 504 0.34 14.81 10.40
N LYS A 505 0.65 13.87 11.31
CA LYS A 505 0.05 12.54 11.36
C LYS A 505 -0.52 12.29 12.74
N ALA A 506 -1.77 11.85 12.76
CA ALA A 506 -2.50 11.44 13.95
C ALA A 506 -2.83 9.96 13.86
N ILE A 507 -2.79 9.26 14.98
CA ILE A 507 -3.27 7.87 15.11
C ILE A 507 -4.25 7.79 16.27
N GLY A 508 -5.12 6.77 16.26
CA GLY A 508 -6.04 6.51 17.36
C GLY A 508 -6.50 5.06 17.36
N ARG A 509 -6.91 4.57 18.54
CA ARG A 509 -7.52 3.25 18.64
C ARG A 509 -8.78 3.20 17.79
N LEU A 510 -9.11 2.00 17.29
CA LEU A 510 -10.32 1.83 16.51
C LEU A 510 -11.56 2.14 17.36
N LYS A 511 -12.52 2.83 16.80
CA LYS A 511 -13.86 2.97 17.38
C LYS A 511 -14.60 1.67 17.14
N ILE A 512 -14.61 0.83 18.15
CA ILE A 512 -15.20 -0.52 18.15
C ILE A 512 -16.54 -0.50 18.87
#